data_b7b513b26dbf59b31058757d163fc212
#
_entry.id   b7b513b26dbf59b31058757d163fc212
#
_cell.length_a   1.000
_cell.length_b   1.000
_cell.length_c   1.000
_cell.angle_alpha   90.00
_cell.angle_beta   90.00
_cell.angle_gamma   90.00
#
_symmetry.space_group_name_H-M   'P 1'
#
loop_
_entity.id
_entity.type
_entity.pdbx_description
1 polymer ?
#
loop_
_entity_poly.entity_id
_entity_poly.type
_entity_poly.pdbx_seq_one_letter_code
_entity_poly.pdbx_strand_id
1 'polypeptide(L)'
;MAKWVCSICGYVYEGEEAPEKCPQCKAPAEKFAKQENEELTWAAEHVVGIAKGVDPEIVEGLRANFEGECSEVGMYLAMARVAHREGYPEIGLYWEKAAYEEAEHAAKFAELLGEVVTESTRKNLEMRVEAENGATAGKTALAKLAKEQGLDAIHDTVHEMARDEARHGKALKGLLERYFG
;
A
#
# COMPACT_ATOMS: atom_id res chain seq x y z
N MET A 1 20.33 -11.39 31.61
CA MET A 1 21.65 -10.83 31.92
C MET A 1 21.83 -9.58 31.09
N ALA A 2 22.30 -8.49 31.65
CA ALA A 2 22.55 -7.25 30.92
C ALA A 2 23.87 -7.36 30.15
N LYS A 3 23.97 -6.65 29.03
CA LYS A 3 25.22 -6.48 28.28
C LYS A 3 25.86 -5.15 28.67
N TRP A 4 27.14 -5.17 28.90
CA TRP A 4 27.93 -4.02 29.30
C TRP A 4 29.05 -3.83 28.25
N VAL A 5 29.13 -2.67 27.65
CA VAL A 5 30.11 -2.36 26.59
C VAL A 5 31.20 -1.45 27.15
N CYS A 6 32.43 -1.85 27.03
CA CYS A 6 33.59 -1.02 27.40
C CYS A 6 33.75 0.11 26.38
N SER A 7 33.62 1.37 26.83
CA SER A 7 33.77 2.56 25.96
C SER A 7 35.20 2.78 25.44
N ILE A 8 36.19 2.07 25.97
CA ILE A 8 37.59 2.19 25.55
C ILE A 8 37.93 1.24 24.38
N CYS A 9 37.47 -0.03 24.44
CA CYS A 9 37.90 -1.06 23.51
C CYS A 9 36.73 -1.82 22.83
N GLY A 10 35.47 -1.49 23.16
CA GLY A 10 34.30 -2.15 22.59
C GLY A 10 34.02 -3.57 23.13
N TYR A 11 34.79 -4.04 24.11
CA TYR A 11 34.55 -5.37 24.70
C TYR A 11 33.15 -5.44 25.33
N VAL A 12 32.43 -6.50 25.02
CA VAL A 12 31.07 -6.74 25.55
C VAL A 12 31.16 -7.79 26.65
N TYR A 13 30.68 -7.43 27.84
CA TYR A 13 30.55 -8.30 29.00
C TYR A 13 29.09 -8.59 29.31
N GLU A 14 28.75 -9.85 29.57
CA GLU A 14 27.40 -10.27 29.95
C GLU A 14 27.35 -10.57 31.45
N GLY A 15 26.57 -9.79 32.20
CA GLY A 15 26.45 -9.93 33.66
C GLY A 15 25.31 -9.07 34.21
N GLU A 16 25.03 -9.20 35.50
CA GLU A 16 24.04 -8.34 36.18
C GLU A 16 24.60 -6.93 36.41
N GLU A 17 25.92 -6.83 36.65
CA GLU A 17 26.62 -5.57 36.83
C GLU A 17 27.86 -5.53 35.94
N ALA A 18 28.42 -4.33 35.72
CA ALA A 18 29.67 -4.16 35.00
C ALA A 18 30.83 -4.84 35.73
N PRO A 19 31.81 -5.45 35.03
CA PRO A 19 32.97 -6.04 35.68
C PRO A 19 33.86 -4.95 36.29
N GLU A 20 34.51 -5.19 37.41
CA GLU A 20 35.42 -4.23 38.06
C GLU A 20 36.51 -3.70 37.12
N LYS A 21 37.00 -4.55 36.23
CA LYS A 21 37.97 -4.17 35.18
C LYS A 21 37.68 -4.90 33.89
N CYS A 22 37.87 -4.19 32.77
CA CYS A 22 37.75 -4.79 31.47
C CYS A 22 38.77 -5.94 31.29
N PRO A 23 38.34 -7.15 30.95
CA PRO A 23 39.25 -8.28 30.72
C PRO A 23 40.25 -8.00 29.60
N GLN A 24 39.87 -7.21 28.63
CA GLN A 24 40.68 -6.94 27.43
C GLN A 24 41.65 -5.75 27.64
N CYS A 25 41.17 -4.56 28.03
CA CYS A 25 42.00 -3.35 28.11
C CYS A 25 42.29 -2.86 29.52
N LYS A 26 41.81 -3.56 30.57
CA LYS A 26 41.99 -3.24 31.97
C LYS A 26 41.33 -1.91 32.40
N ALA A 27 40.52 -1.30 31.60
CA ALA A 27 39.75 -0.11 31.96
C ALA A 27 38.83 -0.41 33.17
N PRO A 28 38.64 0.55 34.09
CA PRO A 28 37.80 0.34 35.28
C PRO A 28 36.31 0.27 34.92
N ALA A 29 35.49 -0.24 35.84
CA ALA A 29 34.05 -0.48 35.70
C ALA A 29 33.28 0.75 35.19
N GLU A 30 33.67 1.96 35.58
CA GLU A 30 33.07 3.25 35.17
C GLU A 30 33.14 3.49 33.65
N LYS A 31 33.96 2.73 32.92
CA LYS A 31 34.08 2.79 31.48
C LYS A 31 33.15 1.81 30.77
N PHE A 32 32.31 1.09 31.48
CA PHE A 32 31.27 0.26 30.91
C PHE A 32 29.94 1.01 30.89
N ALA A 33 29.32 1.04 29.72
CA ALA A 33 27.95 1.46 29.56
C ALA A 33 27.05 0.22 29.41
N LYS A 34 25.92 0.23 30.14
CA LYS A 34 24.90 -0.80 29.95
C LYS A 34 24.34 -0.65 28.56
N GLN A 35 24.44 -1.68 27.77
CA GLN A 35 23.76 -1.75 26.48
C GLN A 35 22.27 -1.97 26.78
N GLU A 36 21.49 -0.91 26.73
CA GLU A 36 20.04 -1.03 26.66
C GLU A 36 19.73 -1.70 25.32
N ASN A 37 18.69 -2.51 25.26
CA ASN A 37 18.16 -2.97 23.98
C ASN A 37 17.64 -1.70 23.28
N GLU A 38 18.50 -1.06 22.50
CA GLU A 38 18.03 -0.05 21.57
C GLU A 38 17.13 -0.78 20.59
N GLU A 39 15.85 -0.45 20.61
CA GLU A 39 14.98 -0.78 19.49
C GLU A 39 15.67 -0.31 18.22
N LEU A 40 15.71 -1.18 17.21
CA LEU A 40 16.32 -0.82 15.93
C LEU A 40 15.62 0.44 15.42
N THR A 41 16.37 1.54 15.33
CA THR A 41 15.86 2.77 14.72
C THR A 41 16.27 2.80 13.26
N TRP A 42 15.30 3.10 12.40
CA TRP A 42 15.51 3.18 10.97
C TRP A 42 15.81 4.61 10.58
N ALA A 43 16.84 4.82 9.72
CA ALA A 43 17.25 6.15 9.27
C ALA A 43 16.16 6.88 8.46
N ALA A 44 15.24 6.12 7.86
CA ALA A 44 14.07 6.63 7.17
C ALA A 44 12.89 5.69 7.46
N GLU A 45 11.77 6.27 7.87
CA GLU A 45 10.51 5.56 8.05
C GLU A 45 9.58 5.93 6.88
N HIS A 46 8.94 4.90 6.32
CA HIS A 46 7.87 5.11 5.36
C HIS A 46 6.55 5.21 6.12
N VAL A 47 5.91 6.37 6.08
CA VAL A 47 4.68 6.66 6.82
C VAL A 47 3.54 6.93 5.85
N VAL A 48 2.48 6.12 5.92
CA VAL A 48 1.26 6.37 5.15
C VAL A 48 0.58 7.66 5.66
N GLY A 49 0.32 8.59 4.75
CA GLY A 49 -0.30 9.86 5.06
C GLY A 49 0.66 10.93 5.56
N ILE A 50 1.93 10.88 5.15
CA ILE A 50 2.94 11.89 5.50
C ILE A 50 2.55 13.29 5.00
N ALA A 51 1.68 13.40 3.99
CA ALA A 51 1.16 14.67 3.49
C ALA A 51 0.03 15.28 4.35
N LYS A 52 -0.36 14.63 5.45
CA LYS A 52 -1.37 15.19 6.35
C LYS A 52 -0.84 16.43 7.07
N GLY A 53 -1.55 17.55 6.88
CA GLY A 53 -1.20 18.80 7.55
C GLY A 53 -0.13 19.65 6.84
N VAL A 54 0.32 19.25 5.64
CA VAL A 54 1.15 20.09 4.79
C VAL A 54 0.30 21.13 4.05
N ASP A 55 0.96 22.01 3.27
CA ASP A 55 0.29 23.06 2.51
C ASP A 55 -0.85 22.47 1.64
N PRO A 56 -2.07 23.05 1.68
CA PRO A 56 -3.21 22.60 0.90
C PRO A 56 -2.95 22.49 -0.61
N GLU A 57 -2.17 23.39 -1.18
CA GLU A 57 -1.84 23.36 -2.62
C GLU A 57 -1.03 22.10 -2.97
N ILE A 58 -0.14 21.66 -2.08
CA ILE A 58 0.59 20.41 -2.23
C ILE A 58 -0.38 19.21 -2.18
N VAL A 59 -1.29 19.20 -1.20
CA VAL A 59 -2.27 18.10 -1.06
C VAL A 59 -3.19 18.03 -2.28
N GLU A 60 -3.67 19.14 -2.79
CA GLU A 60 -4.48 19.20 -4.01
C GLU A 60 -3.71 18.69 -5.23
N GLY A 61 -2.44 19.09 -5.36
CA GLY A 61 -1.56 18.57 -6.41
C GLY A 61 -1.37 17.06 -6.33
N LEU A 62 -1.16 16.51 -5.14
CA LEU A 62 -1.04 15.05 -4.93
C LEU A 62 -2.34 14.31 -5.28
N ARG A 63 -3.51 14.83 -4.90
CA ARG A 63 -4.81 14.25 -5.27
C ARG A 63 -5.05 14.27 -6.78
N ALA A 64 -4.78 15.40 -7.44
CA ALA A 64 -4.93 15.52 -8.88
C ALA A 64 -4.03 14.52 -9.64
N ASN A 65 -2.78 14.34 -9.19
CA ASN A 65 -1.90 13.32 -9.74
C ASN A 65 -2.43 11.90 -9.46
N PHE A 66 -2.84 11.59 -8.24
CA PHE A 66 -3.44 10.29 -7.91
C PHE A 66 -4.61 9.94 -8.84
N GLU A 67 -5.54 10.87 -9.04
CA GLU A 67 -6.69 10.68 -9.93
C GLU A 67 -6.26 10.51 -11.40
N GLY A 68 -5.28 11.29 -11.84
CA GLY A 68 -4.68 11.20 -13.17
C GLY A 68 -4.10 9.83 -13.43
N GLU A 69 -3.20 9.37 -12.59
CA GLU A 69 -2.55 8.06 -12.69
C GLU A 69 -3.57 6.90 -12.67
N CYS A 70 -4.54 6.94 -11.75
CA CYS A 70 -5.62 5.94 -11.74
C CYS A 70 -6.40 5.89 -13.06
N SER A 71 -6.64 7.05 -13.70
CA SER A 71 -7.33 7.14 -14.98
C SER A 71 -6.47 6.61 -16.12
N GLU A 72 -5.17 6.91 -16.12
CA GLU A 72 -4.22 6.46 -17.14
C GLU A 72 -4.05 4.95 -17.16
N VAL A 73 -4.09 4.26 -16.02
CA VAL A 73 -4.13 2.78 -15.96
C VAL A 73 -5.25 2.23 -16.87
N GLY A 74 -6.47 2.73 -16.70
CA GLY A 74 -7.62 2.28 -17.50
C GLY A 74 -7.51 2.65 -18.97
N MET A 75 -7.06 3.88 -19.25
CA MET A 75 -6.86 4.37 -20.62
C MET A 75 -5.82 3.55 -21.37
N TYR A 76 -4.65 3.31 -20.80
CA TYR A 76 -3.56 2.58 -21.44
C TYR A 76 -3.92 1.12 -21.69
N LEU A 77 -4.61 0.46 -20.76
CA LEU A 77 -5.13 -0.89 -20.99
C LEU A 77 -6.16 -0.92 -22.12
N ALA A 78 -7.00 0.10 -22.23
CA ALA A 78 -7.96 0.20 -23.35
C ALA A 78 -7.24 0.44 -24.69
N MET A 79 -6.23 1.32 -24.74
CA MET A 79 -5.38 1.58 -25.91
C MET A 79 -4.60 0.34 -26.33
N ALA A 80 -4.09 -0.44 -25.36
CA ALA A 80 -3.44 -1.73 -25.64
C ALA A 80 -4.38 -2.70 -26.37
N ARG A 81 -5.63 -2.82 -25.92
CA ARG A 81 -6.64 -3.67 -26.57
C ARG A 81 -6.95 -3.20 -28.01
N VAL A 82 -6.96 -1.89 -28.26
CA VAL A 82 -7.11 -1.35 -29.61
C VAL A 82 -5.92 -1.73 -30.48
N ALA A 83 -4.70 -1.48 -30.01
CA ALA A 83 -3.48 -1.82 -30.75
C ALA A 83 -3.38 -3.31 -31.10
N HIS A 84 -3.74 -4.20 -30.18
CA HIS A 84 -3.77 -5.64 -30.46
C HIS A 84 -4.80 -6.01 -31.53
N ARG A 85 -6.01 -5.42 -31.49
CA ARG A 85 -7.03 -5.66 -32.52
C ARG A 85 -6.64 -5.14 -33.91
N GLU A 86 -5.86 -4.06 -33.94
CA GLU A 86 -5.34 -3.49 -35.20
C GLU A 86 -4.08 -4.20 -35.73
N GLY A 87 -3.53 -5.16 -34.98
CA GLY A 87 -2.35 -5.92 -35.38
C GLY A 87 -1.02 -5.25 -35.04
N TYR A 88 -0.99 -4.36 -34.03
CA TYR A 88 0.22 -3.70 -33.52
C TYR A 88 0.61 -4.23 -32.11
N PRO A 89 1.03 -5.50 -32.01
CA PRO A 89 1.27 -6.11 -30.69
C PRO A 89 2.38 -5.44 -29.90
N GLU A 90 3.41 -4.90 -30.53
CA GLU A 90 4.49 -4.19 -29.85
C GLU A 90 4.01 -2.91 -29.16
N ILE A 91 3.10 -2.18 -29.82
CA ILE A 91 2.45 -0.99 -29.24
C ILE A 91 1.54 -1.41 -28.08
N GLY A 92 0.77 -2.49 -28.26
CA GLY A 92 -0.10 -3.03 -27.21
C GLY A 92 0.67 -3.40 -25.95
N LEU A 93 1.77 -4.15 -26.09
CA LEU A 93 2.64 -4.54 -24.99
C LEU A 93 3.29 -3.34 -24.28
N TYR A 94 3.65 -2.29 -25.03
CA TYR A 94 4.16 -1.07 -24.41
C TYR A 94 3.11 -0.38 -23.55
N TRP A 95 1.86 -0.26 -24.03
CA TRP A 95 0.75 0.31 -23.28
C TRP A 95 0.43 -0.50 -22.01
N GLU A 96 0.44 -1.83 -22.07
CA GLU A 96 0.24 -2.69 -20.91
C GLU A 96 1.33 -2.46 -19.85
N LYS A 97 2.59 -2.34 -20.29
CA LYS A 97 3.70 -2.02 -19.40
C LYS A 97 3.54 -0.65 -18.76
N ALA A 98 3.23 0.38 -19.55
CA ALA A 98 3.01 1.74 -19.05
C ALA A 98 1.85 1.78 -18.03
N ALA A 99 0.73 1.09 -18.30
CA ALA A 99 -0.38 1.00 -17.36
C ALA A 99 0.03 0.45 -15.97
N TYR A 100 0.98 -0.50 -15.93
CA TYR A 100 1.50 -0.99 -14.67
C TYR A 100 2.40 0.04 -13.97
N GLU A 101 3.20 0.79 -14.72
CA GLU A 101 4.02 1.88 -14.18
C GLU A 101 3.14 2.99 -13.58
N GLU A 102 2.03 3.37 -14.24
CA GLU A 102 1.07 4.34 -13.69
C GLU A 102 0.34 3.81 -12.43
N ALA A 103 0.07 2.50 -12.37
CA ALA A 103 -0.49 1.91 -11.15
C ALA A 103 0.47 2.03 -9.96
N GLU A 104 1.79 1.88 -10.17
CA GLU A 104 2.81 2.10 -9.15
C GLU A 104 2.91 3.57 -8.72
N HIS A 105 2.77 4.52 -9.68
CA HIS A 105 2.71 5.94 -9.36
C HIS A 105 1.47 6.28 -8.53
N ALA A 106 0.30 5.79 -8.92
CA ALA A 106 -0.94 5.97 -8.16
C ALA A 106 -0.81 5.42 -6.73
N ALA A 107 -0.20 4.23 -6.56
CA ALA A 107 0.03 3.65 -5.25
C ALA A 107 0.89 4.55 -4.35
N LYS A 108 1.96 5.14 -4.89
CA LYS A 108 2.83 6.08 -4.15
C LYS A 108 2.08 7.34 -3.73
N PHE A 109 1.28 7.94 -4.61
CA PHE A 109 0.44 9.08 -4.26
C PHE A 109 -0.61 8.73 -3.19
N ALA A 110 -1.23 7.54 -3.29
CA ALA A 110 -2.17 7.05 -2.28
C ALA A 110 -1.51 6.93 -0.89
N GLU A 111 -0.29 6.41 -0.83
CA GLU A 111 0.48 6.29 0.42
C GLU A 111 0.86 7.67 0.98
N LEU A 112 1.33 8.61 0.15
CA LEU A 112 1.64 9.97 0.59
C LEU A 112 0.42 10.66 1.19
N LEU A 113 -0.76 10.53 0.58
CA LEU A 113 -2.01 11.13 1.03
C LEU A 113 -2.59 10.42 2.27
N GLY A 114 -2.55 9.09 2.32
CA GLY A 114 -3.17 8.30 3.38
C GLY A 114 -4.68 8.51 3.50
N GLU A 115 -5.35 8.80 2.38
CA GLU A 115 -6.80 9.04 2.30
C GLU A 115 -7.58 7.77 1.91
N VAL A 116 -7.04 6.99 0.97
CA VAL A 116 -7.66 5.76 0.46
C VAL A 116 -6.99 4.49 0.99
N VAL A 117 -5.88 4.62 1.68
CA VAL A 117 -5.10 3.55 2.32
C VAL A 117 -4.69 3.97 3.72
N THR A 118 -4.58 3.01 4.64
CA THR A 118 -4.10 3.22 6.01
C THR A 118 -2.98 2.24 6.33
N GLU A 119 -2.24 2.46 7.41
CA GLU A 119 -1.21 1.54 7.90
C GLU A 119 -1.77 0.21 8.47
N SER A 120 -3.10 0.10 8.61
CA SER A 120 -3.77 -1.08 9.15
C SER A 120 -4.38 -1.93 8.04
N THR A 121 -3.82 -3.12 7.80
CA THR A 121 -4.39 -4.11 6.88
C THR A 121 -5.83 -4.45 7.22
N ARG A 122 -6.16 -4.60 8.51
CA ARG A 122 -7.52 -4.83 8.97
C ARG A 122 -8.47 -3.71 8.51
N LYS A 123 -8.09 -2.47 8.77
CA LYS A 123 -8.91 -1.31 8.41
C LYS A 123 -9.06 -1.17 6.89
N ASN A 124 -8.00 -1.42 6.13
CA ASN A 124 -8.05 -1.41 4.67
C ASN A 124 -9.02 -2.47 4.14
N LEU A 125 -9.03 -3.68 4.73
CA LEU A 125 -10.00 -4.72 4.38
C LEU A 125 -11.43 -4.30 4.71
N GLU A 126 -11.69 -3.75 5.91
CA GLU A 126 -13.02 -3.27 6.32
C GLU A 126 -13.56 -2.23 5.33
N MET A 127 -12.76 -1.22 5.00
CA MET A 127 -13.11 -0.16 4.04
C MET A 127 -13.42 -0.72 2.64
N ARG A 128 -12.61 -1.68 2.18
CA ARG A 128 -12.80 -2.25 0.85
C ARG A 128 -14.01 -3.17 0.75
N VAL A 129 -14.29 -3.98 1.77
CA VAL A 129 -15.52 -4.81 1.82
C VAL A 129 -16.76 -3.95 1.64
N GLU A 130 -16.83 -2.80 2.32
CA GLU A 130 -17.96 -1.87 2.21
C GLU A 130 -18.01 -1.24 0.80
N ALA A 131 -16.88 -0.79 0.28
CA ALA A 131 -16.80 -0.16 -1.04
C ALA A 131 -17.18 -1.14 -2.18
N GLU A 132 -16.72 -2.40 -2.12
CA GLU A 132 -17.09 -3.42 -3.11
C GLU A 132 -18.59 -3.75 -3.08
N ASN A 133 -19.19 -3.75 -1.88
CA ASN A 133 -20.64 -3.93 -1.75
C ASN A 133 -21.42 -2.77 -2.42
N GLY A 134 -20.98 -1.54 -2.19
CA GLY A 134 -21.56 -0.35 -2.84
C GLY A 134 -21.36 -0.37 -4.35
N ALA A 135 -20.16 -0.72 -4.82
CA ALA A 135 -19.83 -0.84 -6.24
C ALA A 135 -20.68 -1.91 -6.94
N THR A 136 -20.92 -3.05 -6.28
CA THR A 136 -21.82 -4.11 -6.76
C THR A 136 -23.23 -3.57 -6.99
N ALA A 137 -23.79 -2.85 -6.00
CA ALA A 137 -25.13 -2.29 -6.07
C ALA A 137 -25.23 -1.24 -7.19
N GLY A 138 -24.28 -0.31 -7.27
CA GLY A 138 -24.25 0.74 -8.29
C GLY A 138 -24.16 0.19 -9.70
N LYS A 139 -23.23 -0.75 -9.95
CA LYS A 139 -23.08 -1.38 -11.26
C LYS A 139 -24.31 -2.22 -11.64
N THR A 140 -24.93 -2.91 -10.69
CA THR A 140 -26.19 -3.66 -10.92
C THR A 140 -27.31 -2.73 -11.35
N ALA A 141 -27.47 -1.57 -10.68
CA ALA A 141 -28.47 -0.58 -11.06
C ALA A 141 -28.23 0.01 -12.46
N LEU A 142 -26.97 0.32 -12.78
CA LEU A 142 -26.61 0.82 -14.12
C LEU A 142 -26.87 -0.23 -15.21
N ALA A 143 -26.49 -1.49 -14.97
CA ALA A 143 -26.76 -2.58 -15.90
C ALA A 143 -28.27 -2.75 -16.18
N LYS A 144 -29.09 -2.70 -15.12
CA LYS A 144 -30.56 -2.75 -15.25
C LYS A 144 -31.08 -1.61 -16.11
N LEU A 145 -30.64 -0.37 -15.87
CA LEU A 145 -31.03 0.78 -16.68
C LEU A 145 -30.64 0.63 -18.14
N ALA A 146 -29.41 0.12 -18.42
CA ALA A 146 -28.98 -0.15 -19.78
C ALA A 146 -29.87 -1.20 -20.48
N LYS A 147 -30.28 -2.25 -19.78
CA LYS A 147 -31.17 -3.28 -20.31
C LYS A 147 -32.56 -2.71 -20.65
N GLU A 148 -33.13 -1.87 -19.78
CA GLU A 148 -34.42 -1.20 -20.00
C GLU A 148 -34.40 -0.30 -21.25
N GLN A 149 -33.22 0.20 -21.65
CA GLN A 149 -33.03 1.01 -22.84
C GLN A 149 -32.60 0.20 -24.10
N GLY A 150 -32.50 -1.12 -23.99
CA GLY A 150 -32.08 -1.99 -25.11
C GLY A 150 -30.60 -1.92 -25.44
N LEU A 151 -29.76 -1.44 -24.48
CA LEU A 151 -28.31 -1.29 -24.64
C LEU A 151 -27.56 -2.55 -24.17
N ASP A 152 -27.77 -3.67 -24.86
CA ASP A 152 -27.31 -5.00 -24.44
C ASP A 152 -25.79 -5.06 -24.21
N ALA A 153 -24.97 -4.49 -25.08
CA ALA A 153 -23.50 -4.50 -24.93
C ALA A 153 -23.04 -3.76 -23.66
N ILE A 154 -23.73 -2.69 -23.29
CA ILE A 154 -23.44 -1.95 -22.04
C ILE A 154 -23.92 -2.76 -20.84
N HIS A 155 -25.15 -3.29 -20.92
CA HIS A 155 -25.71 -4.16 -19.89
C HIS A 155 -24.77 -5.32 -19.57
N ASP A 156 -24.38 -6.10 -20.57
CA ASP A 156 -23.59 -7.31 -20.38
C ASP A 156 -22.22 -6.99 -19.75
N THR A 157 -21.55 -5.95 -20.25
CA THR A 157 -20.26 -5.50 -19.72
C THR A 157 -20.36 -5.05 -18.26
N VAL A 158 -21.32 -4.19 -17.93
CA VAL A 158 -21.47 -3.64 -16.59
C VAL A 158 -21.99 -4.68 -15.60
N HIS A 159 -22.89 -5.59 -16.06
CA HIS A 159 -23.38 -6.68 -15.24
C HIS A 159 -22.29 -7.68 -14.85
N GLU A 160 -21.38 -8.01 -15.79
CA GLU A 160 -20.23 -8.86 -15.49
C GLU A 160 -19.30 -8.20 -14.47
N MET A 161 -19.01 -6.89 -14.62
CA MET A 161 -18.25 -6.14 -13.62
C MET A 161 -18.93 -6.15 -12.23
N ALA A 162 -20.26 -6.02 -12.17
CA ALA A 162 -20.99 -6.11 -10.89
C ALA A 162 -20.78 -7.46 -10.20
N ARG A 163 -20.71 -8.56 -10.96
CA ARG A 163 -20.39 -9.90 -10.44
C ARG A 163 -18.97 -10.00 -9.93
N ASP A 164 -18.02 -9.34 -10.60
CA ASP A 164 -16.63 -9.27 -10.16
C ASP A 164 -16.52 -8.52 -8.83
N GLU A 165 -17.18 -7.35 -8.68
CA GLU A 165 -17.19 -6.62 -7.41
C GLU A 165 -17.77 -7.46 -6.26
N ALA A 166 -18.84 -8.20 -6.53
CA ALA A 166 -19.42 -9.12 -5.54
C ALA A 166 -18.45 -10.23 -5.15
N ARG A 167 -17.65 -10.75 -6.09
CA ARG A 167 -16.61 -11.74 -5.84
C ARG A 167 -15.45 -11.14 -5.04
N HIS A 168 -15.00 -9.93 -5.38
CA HIS A 168 -13.97 -9.20 -4.64
C HIS A 168 -14.42 -8.95 -3.20
N GLY A 169 -15.61 -8.40 -2.99
CA GLY A 169 -16.16 -8.13 -1.67
C GLY A 169 -16.25 -9.37 -0.78
N LYS A 170 -16.71 -10.51 -1.35
CA LYS A 170 -16.76 -11.78 -0.62
C LYS A 170 -15.37 -12.32 -0.27
N ALA A 171 -14.42 -12.20 -1.17
CA ALA A 171 -13.03 -12.64 -0.93
C ALA A 171 -12.38 -11.80 0.18
N LEU A 172 -12.50 -10.45 0.10
CA LEU A 172 -11.98 -9.54 1.11
C LEU A 172 -12.63 -9.77 2.49
N LYS A 173 -13.96 -10.01 2.53
CA LYS A 173 -14.66 -10.36 3.76
C LYS A 173 -14.14 -11.68 4.36
N GLY A 174 -13.94 -12.69 3.54
CA GLY A 174 -13.38 -13.97 4.00
C GLY A 174 -11.97 -13.83 4.56
N LEU A 175 -11.14 -12.96 3.97
CA LEU A 175 -9.80 -12.64 4.50
C LEU A 175 -9.90 -11.88 5.83
N LEU A 176 -10.81 -10.90 5.94
CA LEU A 176 -11.05 -10.16 7.17
C LEU A 176 -11.46 -11.09 8.32
N GLU A 177 -12.42 -11.98 8.07
CA GLU A 177 -12.89 -12.95 9.06
C GLU A 177 -11.79 -13.95 9.46
N ARG A 178 -10.98 -14.40 8.50
CA ARG A 178 -9.91 -15.38 8.76
C ARG A 178 -8.78 -14.85 9.63
N TYR A 179 -8.39 -13.59 9.42
CA TYR A 179 -7.18 -13.04 10.06
C TYR A 179 -7.47 -12.10 11.21
N PHE A 180 -8.68 -11.56 11.29
CA PHE A 180 -9.04 -10.50 12.24
C PHE A 180 -10.41 -10.73 12.92
N GLY A 181 -11.07 -11.84 12.64
CA GLY A 181 -12.34 -12.24 13.26
C GLY A 181 -12.17 -13.00 14.57
#